data_342d4b8eab0669a1c57d0bdd262fde75
#
_entry.id   342d4b8eab0669a1c57d0bdd262fde75
#
_cell.length_a   1.000
_cell.length_b   1.000
_cell.length_c   1.000
_cell.angle_alpha   90.00
_cell.angle_beta   90.00
_cell.angle_gamma   90.00
#
_symmetry.space_group_name_H-M   'P 1'
#
loop_
_entity.id
_entity.type
_entity.pdbx_description
1 polymer ?
#
loop_
_entity_poly.entity_id
_entity_poly.type
_entity_poly.pdbx_seq_one_letter_code
_entity_poly.pdbx_strand_id
1 'polypeptide(L)'
;MSSKDAAKIVFRTPIGNFYYNVMPFGLKNSRATYQRAMTAIFHDKMHKKIEDFMDNIVVKSKTRRDHLAILRKVFERCRLYELRMNPLKCAFRVMAGKFLGFLVHQRGIDVDPSKVQAIATMKLLTTLT
;
A
#
# COMPACT_ATOMS: atom_id res chain seq x y z
N MET A 1 3.99 -19.09 -6.41
CA MET A 1 3.23 -19.91 -5.45
C MET A 1 3.82 -21.30 -5.42
N SER A 2 3.75 -22.02 -4.29
CA SER A 2 4.17 -23.43 -4.24
C SER A 2 3.22 -24.29 -5.06
N SER A 3 3.74 -25.32 -5.77
CA SER A 3 2.91 -26.28 -6.52
C SER A 3 1.88 -27.00 -5.63
N LYS A 4 2.24 -27.24 -4.36
CA LYS A 4 1.33 -27.82 -3.36
C LYS A 4 0.15 -26.92 -3.01
N ASP A 5 0.32 -25.62 -3.10
CA ASP A 5 -0.73 -24.64 -2.78
C ASP A 5 -1.56 -24.28 -4.02
N ALA A 6 -1.01 -24.43 -5.22
CA ALA A 6 -1.71 -24.21 -6.47
C ALA A 6 -2.96 -25.10 -6.58
N ALA A 7 -2.86 -26.36 -6.17
CA ALA A 7 -3.97 -27.29 -6.16
C ALA A 7 -5.15 -26.89 -5.26
N LYS A 8 -4.89 -26.09 -4.21
CA LYS A 8 -5.92 -25.64 -3.25
C LYS A 8 -6.74 -24.44 -3.75
N ILE A 9 -6.28 -23.78 -4.82
CA ILE A 9 -6.90 -22.57 -5.39
C ILE A 9 -7.32 -22.79 -6.85
N VAL A 10 -7.60 -24.02 -7.19
CA VAL A 10 -8.15 -24.37 -8.50
C VAL A 10 -9.56 -23.82 -8.63
N PHE A 11 -9.84 -23.20 -9.76
CA PHE A 11 -11.18 -22.76 -10.14
C PHE A 11 -11.59 -23.37 -11.49
N ARG A 12 -12.87 -23.64 -11.62
CA ARG A 12 -13.44 -24.28 -12.82
C ARG A 12 -13.97 -23.21 -13.78
N THR A 13 -13.68 -23.39 -15.05
CA THR A 13 -14.24 -22.60 -16.15
C THR A 13 -14.90 -23.52 -17.17
N PRO A 14 -15.72 -23.01 -18.11
CA PRO A 14 -16.30 -23.82 -19.18
C PRO A 14 -15.26 -24.55 -20.06
N ILE A 15 -14.04 -24.04 -20.11
CA ILE A 15 -12.94 -24.60 -20.93
C ILE A 15 -11.95 -25.45 -20.13
N GLY A 16 -12.14 -25.62 -18.81
CA GLY A 16 -11.29 -26.46 -17.98
C GLY A 16 -11.04 -25.92 -16.59
N ASN A 17 -10.17 -26.59 -15.85
CA ASN A 17 -9.73 -26.21 -14.52
C ASN A 17 -8.43 -25.39 -14.62
N PHE A 18 -8.39 -24.28 -13.90
CA PHE A 18 -7.25 -23.36 -13.87
C PHE A 18 -6.83 -23.06 -12.44
N TYR A 19 -5.60 -22.65 -12.28
CA TYR A 19 -5.06 -22.18 -11.01
C TYR A 19 -4.10 -21.00 -11.22
N TYR A 20 -3.88 -20.22 -10.18
CA TYR A 20 -2.98 -19.08 -10.26
C TYR A 20 -1.52 -19.49 -10.01
N ASN A 21 -0.61 -19.10 -10.89
CA ASN A 21 0.84 -19.26 -10.70
C ASN A 21 1.41 -18.27 -9.67
N VAL A 22 0.73 -17.13 -9.49
CA VAL A 22 1.06 -16.08 -8.53
C VAL A 22 -0.01 -16.02 -7.46
N MET A 23 0.27 -15.33 -6.36
CA MET A 23 -0.69 -15.15 -5.28
C MET A 23 -1.87 -14.26 -5.73
N PRO A 24 -3.10 -14.79 -5.84
CA PRO A 24 -4.26 -14.00 -6.24
C PRO A 24 -4.77 -13.12 -5.12
N PHE A 25 -5.61 -12.15 -5.47
CA PHE A 25 -6.39 -11.40 -4.49
C PHE A 25 -7.39 -12.30 -3.75
N GLY A 26 -7.76 -11.89 -2.54
CA GLY A 26 -8.77 -12.59 -1.74
C GLY A 26 -8.23 -13.67 -0.80
N LEU A 27 -6.96 -14.06 -0.92
CA LEU A 27 -6.36 -14.96 0.06
C LEU A 27 -6.19 -14.26 1.41
N LYS A 28 -6.56 -14.95 2.49
CA LYS A 28 -6.53 -14.42 3.86
C LYS A 28 -5.15 -13.90 4.28
N ASN A 29 -4.08 -14.54 3.81
CA ASN A 29 -2.69 -14.20 4.14
C ASN A 29 -1.99 -13.30 3.10
N SER A 30 -2.66 -12.89 2.03
CA SER A 30 -2.03 -12.13 0.94
C SER A 30 -1.45 -10.79 1.42
N ARG A 31 -2.20 -10.04 2.23
CA ARG A 31 -1.76 -8.77 2.80
C ARG A 31 -0.52 -8.92 3.70
N ALA A 32 -0.55 -9.89 4.62
CA ALA A 32 0.58 -10.13 5.52
C ALA A 32 1.83 -10.60 4.76
N THR A 33 1.67 -11.37 3.69
CA THR A 33 2.76 -11.81 2.82
C THR A 33 3.36 -10.63 2.05
N TYR A 34 2.52 -9.78 1.47
CA TYR A 34 2.96 -8.56 0.80
C TYR A 34 3.70 -7.62 1.76
N GLN A 35 3.15 -7.35 2.94
CA GLN A 35 3.78 -6.49 3.95
C GLN A 35 5.17 -7.01 4.35
N ARG A 36 5.31 -8.31 4.57
CA ARG A 36 6.63 -8.93 4.86
C ARG A 36 7.61 -8.76 3.71
N ALA A 37 7.17 -8.92 2.47
CA ALA A 37 7.99 -8.70 1.29
C ALA A 37 8.47 -7.24 1.20
N MET A 38 7.56 -6.26 1.39
CA MET A 38 7.89 -4.84 1.37
C MET A 38 8.86 -4.46 2.49
N THR A 39 8.64 -4.98 3.70
CA THR A 39 9.56 -4.78 4.82
C THR A 39 10.95 -5.35 4.52
N ALA A 40 11.03 -6.54 3.93
CA ALA A 40 12.31 -7.13 3.54
C ALA A 40 13.03 -6.33 2.43
N ILE A 41 12.28 -5.87 1.43
CA ILE A 41 12.81 -5.09 0.31
C ILE A 41 13.35 -3.74 0.77
N PHE A 42 12.67 -3.06 1.67
CA PHE A 42 12.99 -1.69 2.10
C PHE A 42 13.50 -1.57 3.54
N HIS A 43 13.88 -2.67 4.19
CA HIS A 43 14.23 -2.74 5.63
C HIS A 43 15.20 -1.64 6.09
N ASP A 44 16.21 -1.30 5.28
CA ASP A 44 17.21 -0.29 5.59
C ASP A 44 16.70 1.16 5.54
N LYS A 45 15.56 1.38 4.88
CA LYS A 45 14.93 2.70 4.64
C LYS A 45 13.62 2.90 5.38
N MET A 46 13.04 1.80 5.91
CA MET A 46 11.79 1.85 6.66
C MET A 46 11.90 2.79 7.86
N HIS A 47 10.82 3.52 8.12
CA HIS A 47 10.67 4.54 9.16
C HIS A 47 11.64 5.72 9.11
N LYS A 48 12.66 5.67 8.24
CA LYS A 48 13.63 6.76 8.02
C LYS A 48 13.25 7.62 6.82
N LYS A 49 12.99 6.98 5.70
CA LYS A 49 12.74 7.61 4.39
C LYS A 49 11.49 7.08 3.71
N ILE A 50 11.03 5.90 4.10
CA ILE A 50 9.88 5.18 3.55
C ILE A 50 8.97 4.78 4.69
N GLU A 51 7.69 5.03 4.51
CA GLU A 51 6.61 4.40 5.29
C GLU A 51 5.81 3.52 4.34
N ASP A 52 5.56 2.32 4.76
CA ASP A 52 4.81 1.33 4.01
C ASP A 52 3.62 0.85 4.84
N PHE A 53 2.45 0.90 4.25
CA PHE A 53 1.24 0.37 4.85
C PHE A 53 0.36 -0.28 3.80
N MET A 54 0.25 -1.59 3.90
CA MET A 54 -0.46 -2.42 2.93
C MET A 54 0.15 -2.25 1.53
N ASP A 55 -0.60 -1.66 0.59
CA ASP A 55 -0.22 -1.44 -0.79
C ASP A 55 0.25 0.01 -1.08
N ASN A 56 0.30 0.85 -0.04
CA ASN A 56 0.71 2.25 -0.17
C ASN A 56 2.13 2.48 0.36
N ILE A 57 2.97 3.07 -0.46
CA ILE A 57 4.32 3.47 -0.09
C ILE A 57 4.40 4.99 -0.06
N VAL A 58 4.83 5.56 1.05
CA VAL A 58 5.12 6.99 1.18
C VAL A 58 6.61 7.19 1.27
N VAL A 59 7.15 7.99 0.36
CA VAL A 59 8.56 8.40 0.37
C VAL A 59 8.66 9.81 0.92
N LYS A 60 9.39 9.98 2.01
CA LYS A 60 9.57 11.26 2.71
C LYS A 60 11.02 11.74 2.69
N SER A 61 11.20 13.05 2.73
CA SER A 61 12.52 13.68 2.83
C SER A 61 12.44 14.99 3.61
N LYS A 62 13.56 15.41 4.22
CA LYS A 62 13.64 16.72 4.90
C LYS A 62 13.76 17.87 3.90
N THR A 63 14.51 17.68 2.81
CA THR A 63 14.74 18.71 1.81
C THR A 63 14.30 18.26 0.42
N ARG A 64 14.01 19.20 -0.45
CA ARG A 64 13.61 18.93 -1.84
C ARG A 64 14.77 18.30 -2.65
N ARG A 65 16.00 18.68 -2.39
CA ARG A 65 17.18 18.12 -3.08
C ARG A 65 17.37 16.64 -2.71
N ASP A 66 17.27 16.31 -1.43
CA ASP A 66 17.40 14.95 -0.95
C ASP A 66 16.29 14.05 -1.47
N HIS A 67 15.10 14.62 -1.72
CA HIS A 67 13.93 13.85 -2.17
C HIS A 67 14.19 13.12 -3.49
N LEU A 68 14.80 13.79 -4.45
CA LEU A 68 15.12 13.17 -5.76
C LEU A 68 16.12 12.02 -5.61
N ALA A 69 17.14 12.20 -4.77
CA ALA A 69 18.14 11.16 -4.53
C ALA A 69 17.52 9.94 -3.82
N ILE A 70 16.62 10.17 -2.85
CA ILE A 70 15.91 9.11 -2.15
C ILE A 70 14.98 8.37 -3.13
N LEU A 71 14.20 9.11 -3.92
CA LEU A 71 13.26 8.56 -4.88
C LEU A 71 13.97 7.70 -5.93
N ARG A 72 15.14 8.15 -6.44
CA ARG A 72 15.96 7.35 -7.34
C ARG A 72 16.33 6.00 -6.72
N LYS A 73 16.81 5.99 -5.48
CA LYS A 73 17.14 4.76 -4.76
C LYS A 73 15.93 3.85 -4.54
N VAL A 74 14.73 4.42 -4.35
CA VAL A 74 13.49 3.66 -4.25
C VAL A 74 13.17 3.00 -5.58
N PHE A 75 13.25 3.73 -6.70
CA PHE A 75 13.00 3.18 -8.03
C PHE A 75 14.04 2.14 -8.46
N GLU A 76 15.30 2.34 -8.14
CA GLU A 76 16.34 1.33 -8.37
C GLU A 76 16.01 0.03 -7.65
N ARG A 77 15.54 0.13 -6.41
CA ARG A 77 15.12 -1.05 -5.63
C ARG A 77 13.85 -1.69 -6.20
N CYS A 78 12.86 -0.90 -6.59
CA CYS A 78 11.68 -1.41 -7.28
C CYS A 78 12.04 -2.19 -8.56
N ARG A 79 13.00 -1.69 -9.35
CA ARG A 79 13.49 -2.39 -10.55
C ARG A 79 14.20 -3.69 -10.20
N LEU A 80 15.06 -3.67 -9.18
CA LEU A 80 15.81 -4.86 -8.74
C LEU A 80 14.88 -6.01 -8.33
N TYR A 81 13.76 -5.69 -7.70
CA TYR A 81 12.77 -6.68 -7.24
C TYR A 81 11.55 -6.79 -8.15
N GLU A 82 11.63 -6.22 -9.36
CA GLU A 82 10.54 -6.25 -10.37
C GLU A 82 9.18 -5.76 -9.86
N LEU A 83 9.21 -4.85 -8.87
CA LEU A 83 7.98 -4.24 -8.33
C LEU A 83 7.37 -3.29 -9.37
N ARG A 84 6.12 -3.54 -9.71
CA ARG A 84 5.34 -2.71 -10.63
C ARG A 84 4.42 -1.79 -9.85
N MET A 85 4.55 -0.49 -10.09
CA MET A 85 3.66 0.53 -9.53
C MET A 85 2.63 0.95 -10.57
N ASN A 86 1.41 1.29 -10.12
CA ASN A 86 0.42 1.87 -10.99
C ASN A 86 0.64 3.40 -11.09
N PRO A 87 1.11 3.93 -12.22
CA PRO A 87 1.43 5.35 -12.34
C PRO A 87 0.20 6.26 -12.18
N LEU A 88 -1.01 5.76 -12.49
CA LEU A 88 -2.25 6.52 -12.32
C LEU A 88 -2.64 6.73 -10.86
N LYS A 89 -2.09 5.92 -9.95
CA LYS A 89 -2.29 6.05 -8.50
C LYS A 89 -1.12 6.70 -7.79
N CYS A 90 -0.02 6.97 -8.49
CA CYS A 90 1.16 7.59 -7.90
C CYS A 90 1.03 9.12 -7.93
N ALA A 91 1.27 9.75 -6.78
CA ALA A 91 1.37 11.21 -6.68
C ALA A 91 2.81 11.60 -6.35
N PHE A 92 3.41 12.45 -7.17
CA PHE A 92 4.79 12.93 -7.02
C PHE A 92 4.83 14.43 -6.74
N ARG A 93 5.83 14.87 -5.97
CA ARG A 93 6.06 16.27 -5.63
C ARG A 93 4.87 16.95 -4.95
N VAL A 94 4.10 16.21 -4.20
CA VAL A 94 3.00 16.76 -3.41
C VAL A 94 3.54 17.35 -2.11
N MET A 95 3.00 18.50 -1.70
CA MET A 95 3.31 19.14 -0.41
C MET A 95 2.46 18.58 0.72
N ALA A 96 1.34 17.99 0.37
CA ALA A 96 0.42 17.31 1.29
C ALA A 96 -0.20 16.12 0.58
N GLY A 97 -0.54 15.07 1.34
CA GLY A 97 -1.16 13.87 0.80
C GLY A 97 -2.03 13.16 1.82
N LYS A 98 -3.08 12.51 1.35
CA LYS A 98 -3.90 11.65 2.19
C LYS A 98 -3.19 10.31 2.40
N PHE A 99 -2.97 9.93 3.66
CA PHE A 99 -2.37 8.67 4.03
C PHE A 99 -3.06 8.12 5.29
N LEU A 100 -3.57 6.91 5.22
CA LEU A 100 -4.29 6.24 6.31
C LEU A 100 -5.48 7.03 6.89
N GLY A 101 -6.09 7.87 6.07
CA GLY A 101 -7.21 8.73 6.51
C GLY A 101 -6.79 9.98 7.26
N PHE A 102 -5.52 10.30 7.20
CA PHE A 102 -4.96 11.55 7.67
C PHE A 102 -4.46 12.38 6.48
N LEU A 103 -4.45 13.68 6.66
CA LEU A 103 -3.78 14.62 5.78
C LEU A 103 -2.38 14.88 6.33
N VAL A 104 -1.37 14.34 5.67
CA VAL A 104 0.04 14.54 6.02
C VAL A 104 0.60 15.71 5.24
N HIS A 105 1.13 16.71 5.91
CA HIS A 105 1.72 17.91 5.29
C HIS A 105 2.90 18.44 6.11
N GLN A 106 3.54 19.52 5.61
CA GLN A 106 4.75 20.07 6.23
C GLN A 106 4.56 20.51 7.70
N ARG A 107 3.36 20.96 8.08
CA ARG A 107 3.05 21.43 9.44
C ARG A 107 2.75 20.29 10.41
N GLY A 108 2.49 19.07 9.92
CA GLY A 108 2.13 17.92 10.75
C GLY A 108 1.12 16.99 10.08
N ILE A 109 0.30 16.38 10.90
CA ILE A 109 -0.71 15.41 10.49
C ILE A 109 -2.07 15.91 11.00
N ASP A 110 -3.00 16.13 10.08
CA ASP A 110 -4.38 16.50 10.36
C ASP A 110 -5.32 15.35 10.03
N VAL A 111 -6.49 15.32 10.68
CA VAL A 111 -7.55 14.39 10.33
C VAL A 111 -8.18 14.82 8.99
N ASP A 112 -8.50 13.86 8.12
CA ASP A 112 -9.20 14.18 6.86
C ASP A 112 -10.57 14.81 7.16
N PRO A 113 -10.82 16.06 6.70
CA PRO A 113 -12.09 16.76 6.95
C PRO A 113 -13.32 15.95 6.52
N SER A 114 -13.22 15.15 5.46
CA SER A 114 -14.31 14.30 5.01
C SER A 114 -14.71 13.24 6.04
N LYS A 115 -13.77 12.73 6.82
CA LYS A 115 -14.03 11.78 7.92
C LYS A 115 -14.66 12.48 9.12
N VAL A 116 -14.18 13.67 9.46
CA VAL A 116 -14.76 14.47 10.53
C VAL A 116 -16.22 14.77 10.21
N GLN A 117 -16.52 15.21 8.99
CA GLN A 117 -17.89 15.48 8.54
C GLN A 117 -18.75 14.22 8.55
N ALA A 118 -18.24 13.09 8.06
CA ALA A 118 -18.97 11.83 8.08
C ALA A 118 -19.37 11.40 9.50
N ILE A 119 -18.48 11.58 10.47
CA ILE A 119 -18.77 11.29 11.89
C ILE A 119 -19.79 12.28 12.44
N ALA A 120 -19.62 13.59 12.15
CA ALA A 120 -20.51 14.63 12.65
C ALA A 120 -21.96 14.50 12.10
N THR A 121 -22.12 13.96 10.90
CA THR A 121 -23.41 13.73 10.26
C THR A 121 -23.99 12.33 10.50
N MET A 122 -23.26 11.47 11.20
CA MET A 122 -23.69 10.11 11.51
C MET A 122 -24.89 10.13 12.44
N LYS A 123 -25.99 9.48 12.03
CA LYS A 123 -27.16 9.32 12.90
C LYS A 123 -26.78 8.50 14.13
N LEU A 124 -27.17 8.97 15.31
CA LEU A 124 -27.03 8.19 16.54
C LEU A 124 -27.80 6.88 16.39
N LEU A 125 -27.14 5.76 16.68
CA LEU A 125 -27.80 4.48 16.80
C LEU A 125 -28.67 4.51 18.06
N THR A 126 -29.96 4.68 17.87
CA THR A 126 -30.94 4.85 18.99
C THR A 126 -31.47 3.53 19.53
N THR A 127 -31.21 2.40 18.85
CA THR A 127 -31.69 1.08 19.32
C THR A 127 -30.69 -0.01 18.97
N LEU A 128 -30.24 -0.73 19.99
CA LEU A 128 -29.74 -2.09 19.87
C LEU A 128 -30.98 -3.01 19.98
N THR A 129 -31.48 -3.48 18.87
CA THR A 129 -32.39 -4.63 18.83
C THR A 129 -31.66 -5.87 18.44
#